data_e384dc613cbafb23af15e67576cd2ad9
#
_entry.id   e384dc613cbafb23af15e67576cd2ad9
#
_cell.length_a   1.000
_cell.length_b   1.000
_cell.length_c   1.000
_cell.angle_alpha   90.00
_cell.angle_beta   90.00
_cell.angle_gamma   90.00
#
_symmetry.space_group_name_H-M   'P 1'
#
loop_
_entity.id
_entity.type
_entity.pdbx_description
1 polymer ?
#
loop_
_entity_poly.entity_id
_entity_poly.type
_entity_poly.pdbx_seq_one_letter_code
_entity_poly.pdbx_strand_id
1 'polypeptide(L)'
;MGREELHITIPSLFRCPISMEVMKSPVSLSTGVTYDRSNIQHWLESGHDTCPATMQVLPSKHLVPNLTLHRLIHLWLHHHHSSPRSPSSSSPRTSSQQVRILIDRIEDENNEADPRDRLTKILNFARASEENRRFLADFDHFVEGIIGVLSKSAEMEVLELVITVLDQIMYQNGVKERVCSSIFRSNYQNCFSKICLVLRNGSLISKIESARILESLSLDAESKRRIAEKEELLSLLLHLLSSENDPDLHDAVLSCLIAVAVTRTVKARLVRFGLVRVLAERLLNPNTKPSTAGKSMNLLAMVSTCAEGRCAISEEKCAAAVVERLMKPGTEDAVAVLWGMCCVHGDRKVMDVVVKSNGMTKILLVMQSECEGHVRRMCAELVKALRVGCKSGEAAFGLGRYETKTTHIMPC
;
A
#
# COMPACT_ATOMS: atom_id res chain seq x y z
N MET A 1 -60.63 -3.07 -5.65
CA MET A 1 -59.58 -3.45 -4.71
C MET A 1 -58.37 -2.60 -5.02
N GLY A 2 -58.12 -1.61 -4.16
CA GLY A 2 -57.10 -0.59 -4.38
C GLY A 2 -55.69 -1.15 -4.31
N ARG A 3 -54.81 -0.71 -5.24
CA ARG A 3 -53.37 -0.88 -5.17
C ARG A 3 -52.85 0.12 -4.11
N GLU A 4 -52.38 -0.38 -2.98
CA GLU A 4 -51.54 0.42 -2.07
C GLU A 4 -50.21 0.68 -2.75
N GLU A 5 -50.02 1.90 -3.23
CA GLU A 5 -48.70 2.41 -3.63
C GLU A 5 -47.87 2.57 -2.36
N LEU A 6 -46.84 1.73 -2.18
CA LEU A 6 -45.82 1.89 -1.15
C LEU A 6 -45.05 3.21 -1.41
N HIS A 7 -45.49 4.30 -0.78
CA HIS A 7 -44.74 5.55 -0.76
C HIS A 7 -43.48 5.38 0.04
N ILE A 8 -42.34 5.20 -0.64
CA ILE A 8 -41.01 5.20 0.01
C ILE A 8 -40.74 6.63 0.48
N THR A 9 -40.84 6.85 1.77
CA THR A 9 -40.55 8.15 2.38
C THR A 9 -39.05 8.34 2.54
N ILE A 10 -38.45 9.22 1.70
CA ILE A 10 -37.04 9.58 1.82
C ILE A 10 -36.80 10.28 3.17
N PRO A 11 -35.87 9.79 4.02
CA PRO A 11 -35.54 10.45 5.30
C PRO A 11 -35.15 11.91 5.05
N SER A 12 -35.68 12.81 5.87
CA SER A 12 -35.42 14.25 5.76
C SER A 12 -33.91 14.59 5.85
N LEU A 13 -33.17 13.81 6.64
CA LEU A 13 -31.72 13.92 6.79
C LEU A 13 -30.94 13.72 5.47
N PHE A 14 -31.49 13.01 4.50
CA PHE A 14 -30.84 12.73 3.21
C PHE A 14 -31.13 13.78 2.15
N ARG A 15 -32.08 14.71 2.42
CA ARG A 15 -32.46 15.77 1.49
C ARG A 15 -31.62 17.01 1.67
N CYS A 16 -31.17 17.58 0.56
CA CYS A 16 -30.52 18.89 0.58
C CYS A 16 -31.54 19.98 0.95
N PRO A 17 -31.26 20.86 1.95
CA PRO A 17 -32.18 21.94 2.32
C PRO A 17 -32.43 22.97 1.22
N ILE A 18 -31.61 23.03 0.17
CA ILE A 18 -31.76 23.96 -0.96
C ILE A 18 -32.63 23.32 -2.06
N SER A 19 -32.29 22.12 -2.53
CA SER A 19 -32.99 21.48 -3.66
C SER A 19 -34.08 20.53 -3.25
N MET A 20 -34.19 20.15 -1.97
CA MET A 20 -35.09 19.12 -1.44
C MET A 20 -34.92 17.74 -2.05
N GLU A 21 -33.87 17.54 -2.85
CA GLU A 21 -33.49 16.26 -3.43
C GLU A 21 -32.49 15.50 -2.54
N VAL A 22 -32.33 14.19 -2.79
CA VAL A 22 -31.32 13.36 -2.10
C VAL A 22 -29.92 13.84 -2.46
N MET A 23 -29.12 14.13 -1.45
CA MET A 23 -27.75 14.62 -1.64
C MET A 23 -26.86 13.56 -2.30
N LYS A 24 -26.13 13.97 -3.35
CA LYS A 24 -25.13 13.12 -4.04
C LYS A 24 -23.74 13.29 -3.46
N SER A 25 -23.41 14.50 -3.04
CA SER A 25 -22.12 14.85 -2.45
C SER A 25 -22.31 15.73 -1.21
N PRO A 26 -22.71 15.16 -0.05
CA PRO A 26 -23.01 15.92 1.14
C PRO A 26 -21.78 16.61 1.72
N VAL A 27 -21.89 17.91 1.97
CA VAL A 27 -20.87 18.76 2.61
C VAL A 27 -21.49 19.60 3.72
N SER A 28 -20.78 19.75 4.84
CA SER A 28 -21.22 20.55 5.99
C SER A 28 -20.55 21.91 6.00
N LEU A 29 -21.33 22.93 6.35
CA LEU A 29 -20.85 24.29 6.67
C LEU A 29 -20.40 24.38 8.13
N SER A 30 -19.76 25.49 8.51
CA SER A 30 -19.38 25.82 9.88
C SER A 30 -20.56 25.88 10.86
N THR A 31 -21.79 26.04 10.35
CA THR A 31 -23.05 25.97 11.12
C THR A 31 -23.49 24.55 11.48
N GLY A 32 -22.79 23.52 10.97
CA GLY A 32 -23.16 22.10 11.12
C GLY A 32 -24.22 21.61 10.15
N VAL A 33 -24.87 22.48 9.37
CA VAL A 33 -25.88 22.09 8.39
C VAL A 33 -25.19 21.48 7.17
N THR A 34 -25.76 20.38 6.65
CA THR A 34 -25.25 19.65 5.49
C THR A 34 -26.10 19.92 4.25
N TYR A 35 -25.44 20.13 3.14
CA TYR A 35 -26.03 20.42 1.82
C TYR A 35 -25.41 19.53 0.74
N ASP A 36 -26.06 19.43 -0.42
CA ASP A 36 -25.35 18.92 -1.60
C ASP A 36 -24.32 19.95 -2.06
N ARG A 37 -23.11 19.48 -2.40
CA ARG A 37 -21.95 20.31 -2.76
C ARG A 37 -22.29 21.30 -3.88
N SER A 38 -22.94 20.85 -4.95
CA SER A 38 -23.27 21.68 -6.11
C SER A 38 -24.19 22.85 -5.73
N ASN A 39 -25.19 22.58 -4.89
CA ASN A 39 -26.18 23.59 -4.50
C ASN A 39 -25.61 24.64 -3.57
N ILE A 40 -24.81 24.25 -2.59
CA ILE A 40 -24.20 25.20 -1.64
C ILE A 40 -23.06 26.01 -2.28
N GLN A 41 -22.32 25.39 -3.23
CA GLN A 41 -21.31 26.13 -3.99
C GLN A 41 -21.97 27.25 -4.81
N HIS A 42 -23.05 26.92 -5.54
CA HIS A 42 -23.78 27.93 -6.32
C HIS A 42 -24.31 29.07 -5.43
N TRP A 43 -24.82 28.79 -4.23
CA TRP A 43 -25.28 29.81 -3.26
C TRP A 43 -24.14 30.75 -2.84
N LEU A 44 -22.98 30.19 -2.51
CA LEU A 44 -21.82 30.97 -2.07
C LEU A 44 -21.17 31.77 -3.22
N GLU A 45 -21.17 31.21 -4.44
CA GLU A 45 -20.68 31.86 -5.67
C GLU A 45 -21.60 33.01 -6.11
N SER A 46 -22.90 32.95 -5.79
CA SER A 46 -23.86 34.02 -6.02
C SER A 46 -23.69 35.22 -5.06
N GLY A 47 -22.63 35.24 -4.25
CA GLY A 47 -22.28 36.36 -3.38
C GLY A 47 -22.88 36.31 -1.98
N HIS A 48 -23.55 35.21 -1.58
CA HIS A 48 -24.13 35.07 -0.25
C HIS A 48 -23.09 34.65 0.79
N ASP A 49 -23.16 35.26 1.98
CA ASP A 49 -22.26 34.99 3.10
C ASP A 49 -22.97 34.29 4.27
N THR A 50 -24.20 33.83 4.07
CA THR A 50 -25.04 33.22 5.08
C THR A 50 -25.37 31.75 4.79
N CYS A 51 -25.63 30.99 5.86
CA CYS A 51 -26.14 29.63 5.75
C CYS A 51 -27.60 29.64 5.28
N PRO A 52 -27.98 28.99 4.17
CA PRO A 52 -29.35 29.03 3.63
C PRO A 52 -30.43 28.57 4.61
N ALA A 53 -30.16 27.60 5.49
CA ALA A 53 -31.14 27.07 6.42
C ALA A 53 -31.24 27.84 7.76
N THR A 54 -30.13 28.41 8.25
CA THR A 54 -30.11 29.09 9.57
C THR A 54 -29.99 30.57 9.45
N MET A 55 -29.75 31.14 8.26
CA MET A 55 -29.49 32.55 7.97
C MET A 55 -28.33 33.18 8.77
N GLN A 56 -27.52 32.34 9.43
CA GLN A 56 -26.33 32.78 10.17
C GLN A 56 -25.22 33.19 9.21
N VAL A 57 -24.50 34.25 9.50
CA VAL A 57 -23.32 34.67 8.77
C VAL A 57 -22.22 33.62 8.96
N LEU A 58 -21.60 33.19 7.87
CA LEU A 58 -20.58 32.16 7.86
C LEU A 58 -19.22 32.77 8.21
N PRO A 59 -18.57 32.34 9.31
CA PRO A 59 -17.20 32.76 9.64
C PRO A 59 -16.17 32.19 8.64
N SER A 60 -16.52 31.13 7.90
CA SER A 60 -15.72 30.49 6.86
C SER A 60 -16.60 29.87 5.81
N LYS A 61 -16.23 30.03 4.52
CA LYS A 61 -16.87 29.38 3.38
C LYS A 61 -16.30 27.96 3.10
N HIS A 62 -15.54 27.40 4.02
CA HIS A 62 -14.94 26.08 3.86
C HIS A 62 -16.01 24.99 3.92
N LEU A 63 -16.02 24.10 2.91
CA LEU A 63 -16.95 22.98 2.78
C LEU A 63 -16.28 21.69 3.26
N VAL A 64 -16.77 21.13 4.37
CA VAL A 64 -16.24 19.87 4.92
C VAL A 64 -17.05 18.69 4.39
N PRO A 65 -16.45 17.71 3.67
CA PRO A 65 -17.17 16.51 3.19
C PRO A 65 -17.77 15.71 4.35
N ASN A 66 -19.08 15.42 4.28
CA ASN A 66 -19.77 14.55 5.24
C ASN A 66 -19.78 13.10 4.76
N LEU A 67 -18.65 12.40 4.93
CA LEU A 67 -18.47 11.02 4.46
C LEU A 67 -19.42 10.04 5.14
N THR A 68 -19.77 10.26 6.40
CA THR A 68 -20.71 9.40 7.13
C THR A 68 -22.11 9.48 6.51
N LEU A 69 -22.60 10.69 6.27
CA LEU A 69 -23.90 10.88 5.64
C LEU A 69 -23.91 10.36 4.20
N HIS A 70 -22.83 10.54 3.46
CA HIS A 70 -22.68 9.98 2.11
C HIS A 70 -22.84 8.45 2.11
N ARG A 71 -22.19 7.76 3.05
CA ARG A 71 -22.31 6.29 3.20
C ARG A 71 -23.74 5.88 3.57
N LEU A 72 -24.39 6.60 4.49
CA LEU A 72 -25.78 6.31 4.89
C LEU A 72 -26.77 6.48 3.73
N ILE A 73 -26.63 7.54 2.93
CA ILE A 73 -27.44 7.76 1.72
C ILE A 73 -27.24 6.61 0.73
N HIS A 74 -25.99 6.20 0.48
CA HIS A 74 -25.70 5.08 -0.40
C HIS A 74 -26.35 3.77 0.07
N LEU A 75 -26.21 3.43 1.35
CA LEU A 75 -26.85 2.24 1.94
C LEU A 75 -28.37 2.29 1.78
N TRP A 76 -28.97 3.45 2.07
CA TRP A 76 -30.43 3.64 1.94
C TRP A 76 -30.91 3.48 0.50
N LEU A 77 -30.21 4.07 -0.48
CA LEU A 77 -30.51 3.92 -1.90
C LEU A 77 -30.44 2.46 -2.36
N HIS A 78 -29.43 1.71 -1.91
CA HIS A 78 -29.30 0.29 -2.22
C HIS A 78 -30.45 -0.55 -1.63
N HIS A 79 -30.90 -0.27 -0.40
CA HIS A 79 -32.02 -0.99 0.21
C HIS A 79 -33.38 -0.71 -0.44
N HIS A 80 -33.60 0.48 -1.00
CA HIS A 80 -34.90 0.89 -1.51
C HIS A 80 -35.08 0.80 -3.05
N HIS A 81 -34.01 0.51 -3.80
CA HIS A 81 -34.11 0.26 -5.25
C HIS A 81 -34.44 -1.20 -5.61
N SER A 82 -34.76 -2.05 -4.64
CA SER A 82 -35.19 -3.44 -4.88
C SER A 82 -36.69 -3.55 -5.10
N SER A 83 -37.24 -2.77 -6.02
CA SER A 83 -38.61 -2.96 -6.56
C SER A 83 -38.59 -3.11 -8.09
N PRO A 84 -39.37 -4.04 -8.68
CA PRO A 84 -39.21 -4.47 -10.06
C PRO A 84 -39.73 -3.41 -11.03
N ARG A 85 -38.84 -2.78 -11.81
CA ARG A 85 -39.18 -2.02 -13.00
C ARG A 85 -38.54 -2.61 -14.25
N SER A 86 -39.33 -2.79 -15.24
CA SER A 86 -39.20 -3.32 -16.59
C SER A 86 -37.87 -3.09 -17.33
N PRO A 87 -37.51 -3.95 -18.31
CA PRO A 87 -36.19 -4.06 -18.87
C PRO A 87 -35.89 -3.00 -19.90
N SER A 88 -34.87 -2.18 -19.68
CA SER A 88 -34.17 -1.50 -20.75
C SER A 88 -32.67 -1.64 -20.50
N SER A 89 -32.02 -2.41 -21.37
CA SER A 89 -30.60 -2.50 -21.69
C SER A 89 -29.60 -2.19 -20.57
N SER A 90 -29.33 -3.18 -19.71
CA SER A 90 -28.09 -3.31 -18.93
C SER A 90 -27.75 -4.79 -18.81
N SER A 91 -26.48 -5.14 -18.96
CA SER A 91 -25.94 -6.49 -18.79
C SER A 91 -26.56 -7.22 -17.59
N PRO A 92 -26.88 -8.52 -17.68
CA PRO A 92 -27.60 -9.25 -16.64
C PRO A 92 -26.79 -9.23 -15.34
N ARG A 93 -27.33 -8.57 -14.30
CA ARG A 93 -26.80 -8.66 -12.94
C ARG A 93 -26.94 -10.11 -12.50
N THR A 94 -25.82 -10.80 -12.36
CA THR A 94 -25.80 -12.19 -11.89
C THR A 94 -26.40 -12.23 -10.49
N SER A 95 -27.52 -12.96 -10.30
CA SER A 95 -28.14 -13.09 -8.97
C SER A 95 -27.30 -14.02 -8.08
N SER A 96 -27.43 -13.86 -6.75
CA SER A 96 -26.75 -14.74 -5.80
C SER A 96 -27.04 -16.24 -6.01
N GLN A 97 -28.23 -16.58 -6.52
CA GLN A 97 -28.60 -17.95 -6.88
C GLN A 97 -27.85 -18.46 -8.10
N GLN A 98 -27.66 -17.62 -9.12
CA GLN A 98 -26.85 -17.99 -10.30
C GLN A 98 -25.40 -18.18 -9.94
N VAL A 99 -24.87 -17.34 -9.05
CA VAL A 99 -23.48 -17.46 -8.57
C VAL A 99 -23.26 -18.75 -7.78
N ARG A 100 -24.21 -19.17 -6.94
CA ARG A 100 -24.15 -20.48 -6.26
C ARG A 100 -23.97 -21.64 -7.22
N ILE A 101 -24.78 -21.68 -8.29
CA ILE A 101 -24.67 -22.72 -9.32
C ILE A 101 -23.30 -22.67 -10.04
N LEU A 102 -22.75 -21.46 -10.26
CA LEU A 102 -21.43 -21.31 -10.87
C LEU A 102 -20.31 -21.79 -9.94
N ILE A 103 -20.45 -21.56 -8.63
CA ILE A 103 -19.49 -22.01 -7.63
C ILE A 103 -19.51 -23.54 -7.49
N ASP A 104 -20.70 -24.14 -7.35
CA ASP A 104 -20.86 -25.61 -7.24
C ASP A 104 -20.24 -26.36 -8.43
N ARG A 105 -20.16 -25.70 -9.59
CA ARG A 105 -19.59 -26.24 -10.82
C ARG A 105 -18.17 -25.77 -11.11
N ILE A 106 -17.52 -25.11 -10.17
CA ILE A 106 -16.22 -24.48 -10.43
C ILE A 106 -15.11 -25.52 -10.69
N GLU A 107 -15.21 -26.69 -10.06
CA GLU A 107 -14.28 -27.83 -10.20
C GLU A 107 -14.76 -28.90 -11.17
N ASP A 108 -15.94 -28.75 -11.76
CA ASP A 108 -16.52 -29.75 -12.66
C ASP A 108 -15.82 -29.70 -14.03
N GLU A 109 -14.88 -30.62 -14.24
CA GLU A 109 -14.12 -30.78 -15.49
C GLU A 109 -14.99 -31.29 -16.66
N ASN A 110 -16.17 -31.87 -16.40
CA ASN A 110 -17.07 -32.41 -17.41
C ASN A 110 -18.08 -31.35 -17.92
N ASN A 111 -17.99 -30.12 -17.46
CA ASN A 111 -18.94 -29.07 -17.86
C ASN A 111 -18.47 -28.43 -19.18
N GLU A 112 -19.31 -28.43 -20.21
CA GLU A 112 -19.06 -27.81 -21.51
C GLU A 112 -18.87 -26.27 -21.47
N ALA A 113 -19.19 -25.61 -20.35
CA ALA A 113 -19.04 -24.17 -20.20
C ALA A 113 -17.59 -23.77 -19.90
N ASP A 114 -17.08 -22.82 -20.68
CA ASP A 114 -15.73 -22.27 -20.55
C ASP A 114 -15.45 -21.78 -19.12
N PRO A 115 -14.38 -22.24 -18.45
CA PRO A 115 -13.98 -21.77 -17.12
C PRO A 115 -13.83 -20.24 -17.04
N ARG A 116 -13.41 -19.59 -18.12
CA ARG A 116 -13.24 -18.14 -18.24
C ARG A 116 -14.57 -17.39 -18.08
N ASP A 117 -15.63 -17.87 -18.72
CA ASP A 117 -16.95 -17.23 -18.63
C ASP A 117 -17.53 -17.34 -17.20
N ARG A 118 -17.33 -18.49 -16.55
CA ARG A 118 -17.73 -18.71 -15.15
C ARG A 118 -17.00 -17.76 -14.19
N LEU A 119 -15.67 -17.72 -14.27
CA LEU A 119 -14.83 -16.85 -13.43
C LEU A 119 -15.11 -15.37 -13.69
N THR A 120 -15.35 -14.97 -14.93
CA THR A 120 -15.72 -13.58 -15.28
C THR A 120 -17.04 -13.17 -14.64
N LYS A 121 -18.06 -14.06 -14.63
CA LYS A 121 -19.33 -13.81 -13.96
C LYS A 121 -19.16 -13.69 -12.44
N ILE A 122 -18.37 -14.55 -11.83
CA ILE A 122 -18.04 -14.51 -10.40
C ILE A 122 -17.29 -13.21 -10.07
N LEU A 123 -16.31 -12.81 -10.88
CA LEU A 123 -15.55 -11.58 -10.71
C LEU A 123 -16.44 -10.34 -10.80
N ASN A 124 -17.35 -10.29 -11.80
CA ASN A 124 -18.30 -9.19 -11.93
C ASN A 124 -19.23 -9.11 -10.73
N PHE A 125 -19.65 -10.25 -10.18
CA PHE A 125 -20.43 -10.30 -8.96
C PHE A 125 -19.63 -9.78 -7.74
N ALA A 126 -18.37 -10.20 -7.58
CA ALA A 126 -17.49 -9.72 -6.51
C ALA A 126 -17.28 -8.20 -6.57
N ARG A 127 -17.06 -7.66 -7.77
CA ARG A 127 -16.84 -6.22 -8.00
C ARG A 127 -18.06 -5.36 -7.73
N ALA A 128 -19.27 -5.91 -7.84
CA ALA A 128 -20.50 -5.15 -7.74
C ALA A 128 -20.77 -4.59 -6.33
N SER A 129 -20.39 -5.31 -5.25
CA SER A 129 -20.56 -4.82 -3.88
C SER A 129 -19.65 -5.53 -2.87
N GLU A 130 -19.48 -4.90 -1.70
CA GLU A 130 -18.81 -5.50 -0.54
C GLU A 130 -19.57 -6.71 0.00
N GLU A 131 -20.90 -6.65 0.00
CA GLU A 131 -21.79 -7.75 0.41
C GLU A 131 -21.58 -9.00 -0.45
N ASN A 132 -21.40 -8.81 -1.76
CA ASN A 132 -21.10 -9.90 -2.68
C ASN A 132 -19.74 -10.54 -2.40
N ARG A 133 -18.72 -9.74 -2.05
CA ARG A 133 -17.41 -10.28 -1.65
C ARG A 133 -17.50 -11.08 -0.36
N ARG A 134 -18.29 -10.60 0.63
CA ARG A 134 -18.56 -11.35 1.86
C ARG A 134 -19.32 -12.64 1.56
N PHE A 135 -20.35 -12.58 0.72
CA PHE A 135 -21.11 -13.76 0.30
C PHE A 135 -20.19 -14.84 -0.30
N LEU A 136 -19.28 -14.45 -1.21
CA LEU A 136 -18.30 -15.38 -1.79
C LEU A 136 -17.33 -15.92 -0.74
N ALA A 137 -16.89 -15.05 0.17
CA ALA A 137 -15.99 -15.42 1.26
C ALA A 137 -16.60 -16.42 2.23
N ASP A 138 -17.90 -16.27 2.54
CA ASP A 138 -18.62 -17.12 3.48
C ASP A 138 -19.18 -18.39 2.83
N PHE A 139 -19.13 -18.49 1.50
CA PHE A 139 -19.64 -19.65 0.79
C PHE A 139 -18.72 -20.86 1.00
N ASP A 140 -19.34 -21.96 1.43
CA ASP A 140 -18.64 -23.21 1.70
C ASP A 140 -17.87 -23.70 0.46
N HIS A 141 -16.63 -24.12 0.65
CA HIS A 141 -15.73 -24.67 -0.38
C HIS A 141 -15.38 -23.72 -1.55
N PHE A 142 -15.83 -22.46 -1.54
CA PHE A 142 -15.51 -21.53 -2.62
C PHE A 142 -14.00 -21.24 -2.72
N VAL A 143 -13.37 -20.95 -1.58
CA VAL A 143 -11.93 -20.65 -1.52
C VAL A 143 -11.13 -21.87 -1.97
N GLU A 144 -11.51 -23.05 -1.51
CA GLU A 144 -10.87 -24.31 -1.88
C GLU A 144 -11.03 -24.61 -3.39
N GLY A 145 -12.23 -24.37 -3.94
CA GLY A 145 -12.51 -24.57 -5.37
C GLY A 145 -11.71 -23.61 -6.24
N ILE A 146 -11.63 -22.33 -5.89
CA ILE A 146 -10.80 -21.35 -6.61
C ILE A 146 -9.32 -21.72 -6.58
N ILE A 147 -8.81 -22.19 -5.45
CA ILE A 147 -7.43 -22.66 -5.32
C ILE A 147 -7.21 -23.96 -6.10
N GLY A 148 -8.23 -24.84 -6.15
CA GLY A 148 -8.24 -26.03 -7.01
C GLY A 148 -8.05 -25.66 -8.48
N VAL A 149 -8.81 -24.68 -8.99
CA VAL A 149 -8.64 -24.17 -10.36
C VAL A 149 -7.25 -23.55 -10.56
N LEU A 150 -6.73 -22.77 -9.60
CA LEU A 150 -5.37 -22.22 -9.67
C LEU A 150 -4.32 -23.32 -9.83
N SER A 151 -4.44 -24.42 -9.10
CA SER A 151 -3.45 -25.48 -9.11
C SER A 151 -3.45 -26.31 -10.40
N LYS A 152 -4.63 -26.50 -11.01
CA LYS A 152 -4.86 -27.37 -12.17
C LYS A 152 -4.69 -26.65 -13.51
N SER A 153 -5.15 -25.38 -13.60
CA SER A 153 -5.16 -24.65 -14.86
C SER A 153 -3.76 -24.39 -15.42
N ALA A 154 -3.65 -24.50 -16.76
CA ALA A 154 -2.46 -24.10 -17.52
C ALA A 154 -2.68 -22.83 -18.35
N GLU A 155 -3.93 -22.38 -18.50
CA GLU A 155 -4.29 -21.22 -19.30
C GLU A 155 -4.04 -19.92 -18.54
N MET A 156 -3.27 -19.00 -19.15
CA MET A 156 -2.91 -17.73 -18.50
C MET A 156 -4.12 -16.89 -18.14
N GLU A 157 -5.10 -16.77 -19.03
CA GLU A 157 -6.32 -15.98 -18.79
C GLU A 157 -7.12 -16.50 -17.60
N VAL A 158 -7.22 -17.83 -17.44
CA VAL A 158 -7.89 -18.45 -16.28
C VAL A 158 -7.10 -18.16 -14.99
N LEU A 159 -5.77 -18.28 -15.04
CA LEU A 159 -4.92 -17.97 -13.87
C LEU A 159 -5.06 -16.52 -13.44
N GLU A 160 -5.06 -15.57 -14.38
CA GLU A 160 -5.26 -14.15 -14.10
C GLU A 160 -6.63 -13.86 -13.48
N LEU A 161 -7.69 -14.47 -14.01
CA LEU A 161 -9.04 -14.33 -13.44
C LEU A 161 -9.11 -14.87 -12.02
N VAL A 162 -8.52 -16.04 -11.77
CA VAL A 162 -8.44 -16.64 -10.43
C VAL A 162 -7.70 -15.72 -9.46
N ILE A 163 -6.54 -15.19 -9.86
CA ILE A 163 -5.76 -14.23 -9.05
C ILE A 163 -6.60 -13.00 -8.72
N THR A 164 -7.29 -12.44 -9.73
CA THR A 164 -8.14 -11.26 -9.52
C THR A 164 -9.31 -11.58 -8.56
N VAL A 165 -9.97 -12.73 -8.69
CA VAL A 165 -11.05 -13.13 -7.77
C VAL A 165 -10.50 -13.29 -6.35
N LEU A 166 -9.35 -13.93 -6.18
CA LEU A 166 -8.71 -14.08 -4.87
C LEU A 166 -8.37 -12.72 -4.25
N ASP A 167 -7.78 -11.78 -5.01
CA ASP A 167 -7.45 -10.43 -4.51
C ASP A 167 -8.71 -9.68 -4.04
N GLN A 168 -9.85 -9.84 -4.75
CA GLN A 168 -11.12 -9.20 -4.36
C GLN A 168 -11.68 -9.69 -3.03
N ILE A 169 -11.49 -10.96 -2.68
CA ILE A 169 -12.05 -11.56 -1.46
C ILE A 169 -11.04 -11.64 -0.30
N MET A 170 -9.74 -11.46 -0.58
CA MET A 170 -8.65 -11.68 0.37
C MET A 170 -8.79 -10.88 1.68
N TYR A 171 -9.44 -9.71 1.63
CA TYR A 171 -9.63 -8.84 2.79
C TYR A 171 -10.89 -9.17 3.61
N GLN A 172 -11.67 -10.17 3.21
CA GLN A 172 -12.80 -10.65 3.99
C GLN A 172 -12.33 -11.53 5.15
N ASN A 173 -13.13 -11.57 6.24
CA ASN A 173 -12.77 -12.28 7.45
C ASN A 173 -12.50 -13.77 7.19
N GLY A 174 -11.39 -14.28 7.71
CA GLY A 174 -11.04 -15.71 7.65
C GLY A 174 -10.57 -16.21 6.28
N VAL A 175 -10.61 -15.39 5.22
CA VAL A 175 -10.19 -15.81 3.87
C VAL A 175 -8.69 -16.04 3.80
N LYS A 176 -7.89 -15.14 4.38
CA LYS A 176 -6.41 -15.26 4.37
C LYS A 176 -5.97 -16.59 4.96
N GLU A 177 -6.53 -16.96 6.10
CA GLU A 177 -6.22 -18.20 6.82
C GLU A 177 -6.63 -19.42 6.01
N ARG A 178 -7.82 -19.40 5.37
CA ARG A 178 -8.29 -20.48 4.49
C ARG A 178 -7.43 -20.62 3.25
N VAL A 179 -7.14 -19.52 2.54
CA VAL A 179 -6.25 -19.53 1.38
C VAL A 179 -4.86 -20.03 1.76
N CYS A 180 -4.30 -19.53 2.87
CA CYS A 180 -3.01 -19.95 3.39
C CYS A 180 -2.99 -21.46 3.68
N SER A 181 -3.97 -21.96 4.45
CA SER A 181 -4.06 -23.37 4.79
C SER A 181 -4.25 -24.27 3.56
N SER A 182 -5.03 -23.83 2.57
CA SER A 182 -5.27 -24.57 1.33
C SER A 182 -4.02 -24.60 0.45
N ILE A 183 -3.33 -23.50 0.26
CA ILE A 183 -2.10 -23.43 -0.55
C ILE A 183 -0.96 -24.26 0.08
N PHE A 184 -0.87 -24.29 1.41
CA PHE A 184 0.20 -25.03 2.11
C PHE A 184 -0.13 -26.50 2.36
N ARG A 185 -1.35 -26.98 2.07
CA ARG A 185 -1.65 -28.42 2.07
C ARG A 185 -0.92 -29.13 0.91
N SER A 186 -0.53 -30.39 1.13
CA SER A 186 0.25 -31.18 0.19
C SER A 186 -0.38 -31.35 -1.20
N ASN A 187 -1.70 -31.23 -1.33
CA ASN A 187 -2.42 -31.38 -2.59
C ASN A 187 -2.29 -30.16 -3.54
N TYR A 188 -1.81 -29.02 -3.06
CA TYR A 188 -1.73 -27.78 -3.85
C TYR A 188 -0.30 -27.27 -4.06
N GLN A 189 0.67 -28.17 -4.16
CA GLN A 189 2.09 -27.84 -4.35
C GLN A 189 2.36 -26.95 -5.58
N ASN A 190 1.49 -27.01 -6.57
CA ASN A 190 1.64 -26.25 -7.82
C ASN A 190 1.19 -24.79 -7.73
N CYS A 191 0.44 -24.38 -6.69
CA CYS A 191 -0.10 -23.02 -6.61
C CYS A 191 0.98 -21.94 -6.67
N PHE A 192 2.10 -22.12 -5.95
CA PHE A 192 3.20 -21.17 -6.01
C PHE A 192 3.84 -21.09 -7.41
N SER A 193 3.99 -22.21 -8.11
CA SER A 193 4.49 -22.21 -9.48
C SER A 193 3.57 -21.48 -10.44
N LYS A 194 2.24 -21.57 -10.22
CA LYS A 194 1.25 -20.84 -11.02
C LYS A 194 1.27 -19.35 -10.70
N ILE A 195 1.40 -18.95 -9.41
CA ILE A 195 1.58 -17.55 -9.04
C ILE A 195 2.87 -16.98 -9.65
N CYS A 196 3.98 -17.72 -9.61
CA CYS A 196 5.22 -17.33 -10.30
C CYS A 196 5.03 -17.19 -11.81
N LEU A 197 4.23 -18.05 -12.43
CA LEU A 197 3.92 -17.96 -13.85
C LEU A 197 3.16 -16.68 -14.20
N VAL A 198 2.16 -16.30 -13.38
CA VAL A 198 1.41 -15.04 -13.54
C VAL A 198 2.31 -13.84 -13.28
N LEU A 199 3.16 -13.88 -12.25
CA LEU A 199 4.13 -12.80 -12.00
C LEU A 199 5.11 -12.58 -13.15
N ARG A 200 5.47 -13.64 -13.87
CA ARG A 200 6.43 -13.59 -14.99
C ARG A 200 5.76 -13.11 -16.28
N ASN A 201 4.62 -13.67 -16.63
CA ASN A 201 4.01 -13.57 -17.95
C ASN A 201 2.65 -12.89 -17.97
N GLY A 202 2.03 -12.66 -16.81
CA GLY A 202 0.70 -12.06 -16.69
C GLY A 202 0.68 -10.58 -17.01
N SER A 203 -0.54 -10.02 -17.07
CA SER A 203 -0.78 -8.59 -17.19
C SER A 203 -0.25 -7.82 -15.98
N LEU A 204 -0.02 -6.52 -16.13
CA LEU A 204 0.44 -5.66 -15.03
C LEU A 204 -0.47 -5.75 -13.80
N ILE A 205 -1.79 -5.75 -14.01
CA ILE A 205 -2.77 -5.85 -12.94
C ILE A 205 -2.61 -7.17 -12.20
N SER A 206 -2.54 -8.29 -12.91
CA SER A 206 -2.40 -9.62 -12.30
C SER A 206 -1.06 -9.82 -11.58
N LYS A 207 0.01 -9.17 -12.05
CA LYS A 207 1.30 -9.12 -11.33
C LYS A 207 1.17 -8.40 -9.99
N ILE A 208 0.49 -7.25 -9.96
CA ILE A 208 0.22 -6.46 -8.74
C ILE A 208 -0.62 -7.29 -7.75
N GLU A 209 -1.71 -7.88 -8.23
CA GLU A 209 -2.62 -8.70 -7.42
C GLU A 209 -1.90 -9.95 -6.88
N SER A 210 -1.07 -10.61 -7.69
CA SER A 210 -0.25 -11.75 -7.24
C SER A 210 0.72 -11.37 -6.12
N ALA A 211 1.37 -10.21 -6.21
CA ALA A 211 2.26 -9.71 -5.16
C ALA A 211 1.50 -9.40 -3.86
N ARG A 212 0.28 -8.82 -3.94
CA ARG A 212 -0.59 -8.58 -2.77
C ARG A 212 -1.10 -9.88 -2.13
N ILE A 213 -1.42 -10.89 -2.93
CA ILE A 213 -1.79 -12.20 -2.42
C ILE A 213 -0.61 -12.81 -1.64
N LEU A 214 0.60 -12.78 -2.18
CA LEU A 214 1.80 -13.30 -1.50
C LEU A 214 2.10 -12.56 -0.19
N GLU A 215 1.94 -11.22 -0.17
CA GLU A 215 2.01 -10.43 1.07
C GLU A 215 0.97 -10.92 2.07
N SER A 216 -0.30 -11.07 1.63
CA SER A 216 -1.42 -11.50 2.48
C SER A 216 -1.27 -12.93 3.00
N LEU A 217 -0.57 -13.82 2.27
CA LEU A 217 -0.25 -15.18 2.70
C LEU A 217 0.88 -15.23 3.74
N SER A 218 1.62 -14.13 3.92
CA SER A 218 2.71 -14.02 4.91
C SER A 218 2.16 -13.75 6.30
N LEU A 219 1.29 -14.63 6.82
CA LEU A 219 0.58 -14.46 8.09
C LEU A 219 1.47 -14.73 9.30
N ASP A 220 2.08 -15.91 9.33
CA ASP A 220 2.88 -16.40 10.44
C ASP A 220 4.31 -16.73 10.03
N ALA A 221 5.13 -17.12 10.99
CA ALA A 221 6.54 -17.44 10.77
C ALA A 221 6.73 -18.61 9.79
N GLU A 222 5.86 -19.61 9.83
CA GLU A 222 5.94 -20.79 8.97
C GLU A 222 5.57 -20.45 7.52
N SER A 223 4.49 -19.70 7.31
CA SER A 223 4.07 -19.24 5.97
C SER A 223 5.15 -18.37 5.34
N LYS A 224 5.71 -17.41 6.09
CA LYS A 224 6.83 -16.59 5.64
C LYS A 224 8.05 -17.40 5.25
N ARG A 225 8.39 -18.42 6.07
CA ARG A 225 9.50 -19.33 5.79
C ARG A 225 9.28 -20.10 4.49
N ARG A 226 8.10 -20.70 4.31
CA ARG A 226 7.74 -21.48 3.12
C ARG A 226 7.76 -20.65 1.83
N ILE A 227 7.26 -19.41 1.89
CA ILE A 227 7.33 -18.46 0.75
C ILE A 227 8.79 -18.12 0.46
N ALA A 228 9.56 -17.80 1.48
CA ALA A 228 10.96 -17.42 1.36
C ALA A 228 11.89 -18.57 0.89
N GLU A 229 11.54 -19.83 1.10
CA GLU A 229 12.27 -21.00 0.60
C GLU A 229 12.22 -21.11 -0.94
N LYS A 230 11.24 -20.47 -1.59
CA LYS A 230 11.12 -20.45 -3.05
C LYS A 230 12.09 -19.42 -3.66
N GLU A 231 13.32 -19.84 -3.94
CA GLU A 231 14.37 -18.93 -4.49
C GLU A 231 13.95 -18.29 -5.82
N GLU A 232 13.27 -19.05 -6.68
CA GLU A 232 12.74 -18.56 -7.96
C GLU A 232 11.78 -17.37 -7.74
N LEU A 233 10.92 -17.44 -6.72
CA LEU A 233 10.00 -16.35 -6.39
C LEU A 233 10.73 -15.10 -5.93
N LEU A 234 11.73 -15.24 -5.04
CA LEU A 234 12.50 -14.08 -4.54
C LEU A 234 13.28 -13.41 -5.68
N SER A 235 13.90 -14.18 -6.55
CA SER A 235 14.63 -13.64 -7.72
C SER A 235 13.69 -12.97 -8.71
N LEU A 236 12.49 -13.51 -8.93
CA LEU A 236 11.47 -12.93 -9.79
C LEU A 236 10.93 -11.60 -9.24
N LEU A 237 10.63 -11.53 -7.94
CA LEU A 237 10.19 -10.28 -7.31
C LEU A 237 11.23 -9.17 -7.45
N LEU A 238 12.52 -9.49 -7.29
CA LEU A 238 13.62 -8.54 -7.52
C LEU A 238 13.75 -8.14 -9.00
N HIS A 239 13.57 -9.08 -9.91
CA HIS A 239 13.56 -8.79 -11.34
C HIS A 239 12.44 -7.81 -11.69
N LEU A 240 11.23 -8.00 -11.17
CA LEU A 240 10.10 -7.07 -11.39
C LEU A 240 10.40 -5.66 -10.86
N LEU A 241 11.11 -5.53 -9.74
CA LEU A 241 11.56 -4.21 -9.27
C LEU A 241 12.56 -3.55 -10.23
N SER A 242 13.35 -4.31 -10.99
CA SER A 242 14.40 -3.77 -11.86
C SER A 242 13.92 -3.50 -13.28
N SER A 243 13.06 -4.37 -13.82
CA SER A 243 12.67 -4.37 -15.24
C SER A 243 11.42 -3.58 -15.55
N GLU A 244 10.49 -3.51 -14.60
CA GLU A 244 9.21 -2.81 -14.77
C GLU A 244 9.29 -1.41 -14.15
N ASN A 245 8.59 -0.43 -14.74
CA ASN A 245 8.58 0.94 -14.25
C ASN A 245 7.24 1.38 -13.63
N ASP A 246 6.37 0.43 -13.30
CA ASP A 246 5.09 0.73 -12.69
C ASP A 246 5.20 0.94 -11.18
N PRO A 247 4.75 2.08 -10.64
CA PRO A 247 4.90 2.39 -9.22
C PRO A 247 4.01 1.55 -8.31
N ASP A 248 2.86 1.07 -8.78
CA ASP A 248 1.94 0.27 -7.95
C ASP A 248 2.43 -1.18 -7.87
N LEU A 249 3.04 -1.69 -8.95
CA LEU A 249 3.75 -2.96 -8.93
C LEU A 249 4.92 -2.91 -7.95
N HIS A 250 5.73 -1.85 -8.00
CA HIS A 250 6.84 -1.69 -7.06
C HIS A 250 6.38 -1.67 -5.61
N ASP A 251 5.28 -0.96 -5.33
CA ASP A 251 4.73 -0.85 -3.99
C ASP A 251 4.24 -2.21 -3.46
N ALA A 252 3.55 -2.99 -4.30
CA ALA A 252 3.08 -4.34 -3.95
C ALA A 252 4.25 -5.33 -3.75
N VAL A 253 5.23 -5.31 -4.65
CA VAL A 253 6.41 -6.18 -4.57
C VAL A 253 7.25 -5.86 -3.33
N LEU A 254 7.47 -4.58 -3.01
CA LEU A 254 8.19 -4.17 -1.80
C LEU A 254 7.46 -4.61 -0.54
N SER A 255 6.12 -4.46 -0.47
CA SER A 255 5.33 -4.97 0.65
C SER A 255 5.51 -6.49 0.84
N CYS A 256 5.44 -7.25 -0.26
CA CYS A 256 5.68 -8.70 -0.21
C CYS A 256 7.10 -9.03 0.29
N LEU A 257 8.14 -8.35 -0.22
CA LEU A 257 9.52 -8.57 0.22
C LEU A 257 9.73 -8.21 1.69
N ILE A 258 9.14 -7.13 2.18
CA ILE A 258 9.15 -6.74 3.60
C ILE A 258 8.52 -7.84 4.45
N ALA A 259 7.36 -8.37 4.03
CA ALA A 259 6.64 -9.40 4.77
C ALA A 259 7.47 -10.70 4.91
N VAL A 260 8.26 -11.08 3.91
CA VAL A 260 9.04 -12.33 3.91
C VAL A 260 10.49 -12.17 4.40
N ALA A 261 11.06 -10.95 4.40
CA ALA A 261 12.46 -10.68 4.79
C ALA A 261 12.69 -10.70 6.30
N VAL A 262 12.11 -11.65 7.02
CA VAL A 262 12.16 -11.70 8.49
C VAL A 262 13.45 -12.32 8.99
N THR A 263 13.89 -13.44 8.40
CA THR A 263 15.05 -14.18 8.87
C THR A 263 16.37 -13.68 8.27
N ARG A 264 17.48 -13.84 9.02
CA ARG A 264 18.82 -13.46 8.55
C ARG A 264 19.18 -14.13 7.22
N THR A 265 18.83 -15.41 7.06
CA THR A 265 19.10 -16.19 5.84
C THR A 265 18.39 -15.60 4.63
N VAL A 266 17.13 -15.19 4.76
CA VAL A 266 16.37 -14.57 3.67
C VAL A 266 16.95 -13.21 3.31
N LYS A 267 17.29 -12.38 4.31
CA LYS A 267 17.94 -11.07 4.10
C LYS A 267 19.26 -11.22 3.34
N ALA A 268 20.11 -12.13 3.76
CA ALA A 268 21.39 -12.40 3.11
C ALA A 268 21.21 -12.90 1.66
N ARG A 269 20.17 -13.71 1.39
CA ARG A 269 19.83 -14.18 0.04
C ARG A 269 19.36 -13.04 -0.85
N LEU A 270 18.47 -12.19 -0.37
CA LEU A 270 17.99 -11.01 -1.11
C LEU A 270 19.15 -10.06 -1.45
N VAL A 271 20.07 -9.85 -0.52
CA VAL A 271 21.29 -9.05 -0.76
C VAL A 271 22.14 -9.66 -1.87
N ARG A 272 22.37 -10.98 -1.85
CA ARG A 272 23.12 -11.69 -2.92
C ARG A 272 22.45 -11.56 -4.28
N PHE A 273 21.11 -11.48 -4.35
CA PHE A 273 20.38 -11.23 -5.60
C PHE A 273 20.43 -9.75 -6.04
N GLY A 274 21.12 -8.88 -5.31
CA GLY A 274 21.33 -7.48 -5.69
C GLY A 274 20.29 -6.51 -5.16
N LEU A 275 19.49 -6.89 -4.14
CA LEU A 275 18.45 -6.04 -3.56
C LEU A 275 18.94 -4.63 -3.21
N VAL A 276 20.11 -4.52 -2.53
CA VAL A 276 20.60 -3.22 -2.04
C VAL A 276 20.86 -2.24 -3.18
N ARG A 277 21.41 -2.72 -4.30
CA ARG A 277 21.63 -1.91 -5.50
C ARG A 277 20.30 -1.40 -6.07
N VAL A 278 19.31 -2.28 -6.22
CA VAL A 278 17.98 -1.92 -6.76
C VAL A 278 17.30 -0.89 -5.87
N LEU A 279 17.38 -1.07 -4.52
CA LEU A 279 16.82 -0.10 -3.58
C LEU A 279 17.53 1.25 -3.65
N ALA A 280 18.87 1.27 -3.73
CA ALA A 280 19.64 2.51 -3.85
C ALA A 280 19.28 3.29 -5.14
N GLU A 281 19.18 2.61 -6.28
CA GLU A 281 18.76 3.22 -7.55
C GLU A 281 17.37 3.86 -7.43
N ARG A 282 16.42 3.19 -6.77
CA ARG A 282 15.07 3.73 -6.55
C ARG A 282 15.05 4.91 -5.58
N LEU A 283 15.83 4.85 -4.52
CA LEU A 283 15.91 5.94 -3.55
C LEU A 283 16.51 7.21 -4.15
N LEU A 284 17.40 7.07 -5.13
CA LEU A 284 18.00 8.19 -5.86
C LEU A 284 17.10 8.74 -6.99
N ASN A 285 16.12 7.96 -7.47
CA ASN A 285 15.22 8.40 -8.52
C ASN A 285 14.21 9.42 -7.97
N PRO A 286 14.18 10.67 -8.49
CA PRO A 286 13.29 11.73 -8.01
C PRO A 286 11.81 11.43 -8.26
N ASN A 287 11.49 10.58 -9.24
CA ASN A 287 10.12 10.24 -9.61
C ASN A 287 9.53 9.08 -8.77
N THR A 288 10.28 8.55 -7.81
CA THR A 288 9.79 7.48 -6.93
C THR A 288 8.69 8.00 -6.01
N LYS A 289 7.53 7.32 -6.00
CA LYS A 289 6.42 7.64 -5.08
C LYS A 289 6.89 7.64 -3.62
N PRO A 290 6.36 8.53 -2.76
CA PRO A 290 6.73 8.59 -1.34
C PRO A 290 6.53 7.25 -0.60
N SER A 291 5.44 6.52 -0.87
CA SER A 291 5.18 5.20 -0.28
C SER A 291 6.24 4.18 -0.65
N THR A 292 6.55 4.08 -1.94
CA THR A 292 7.59 3.18 -2.49
C THR A 292 8.98 3.51 -1.93
N ALA A 293 9.29 4.80 -1.78
CA ALA A 293 10.54 5.24 -1.17
C ALA A 293 10.62 4.87 0.32
N GLY A 294 9.54 5.05 1.08
CA GLY A 294 9.44 4.63 2.48
C GLY A 294 9.63 3.11 2.63
N LYS A 295 8.92 2.30 1.85
CA LYS A 295 9.08 0.84 1.84
C LYS A 295 10.49 0.40 1.44
N SER A 296 11.10 1.08 0.46
CA SER A 296 12.48 0.82 0.06
C SER A 296 13.47 1.10 1.19
N MET A 297 13.25 2.19 1.93
CA MET A 297 14.07 2.53 3.11
C MET A 297 13.88 1.52 4.23
N ASN A 298 12.63 1.12 4.52
CA ASN A 298 12.32 0.11 5.52
C ASN A 298 13.01 -1.23 5.22
N LEU A 299 12.91 -1.71 3.97
CA LEU A 299 13.56 -2.95 3.55
C LEU A 299 15.08 -2.84 3.63
N LEU A 300 15.65 -1.67 3.31
CA LEU A 300 17.09 -1.41 3.46
C LEU A 300 17.51 -1.45 4.94
N ALA A 301 16.71 -0.87 5.84
CA ALA A 301 16.93 -0.96 7.29
C ALA A 301 16.87 -2.41 7.78
N MET A 302 15.91 -3.20 7.29
CA MET A 302 15.83 -4.62 7.64
C MET A 302 17.07 -5.41 7.21
N VAL A 303 17.61 -5.18 6.01
CA VAL A 303 18.80 -5.91 5.54
C VAL A 303 20.09 -5.39 6.14
N SER A 304 20.15 -4.16 6.65
CA SER A 304 21.31 -3.62 7.37
C SER A 304 21.63 -4.41 8.65
N THR A 305 20.67 -5.18 9.16
CA THR A 305 20.87 -6.03 10.34
C THR A 305 21.75 -7.27 10.07
N CYS A 306 21.96 -7.69 8.81
CA CYS A 306 22.86 -8.78 8.46
C CYS A 306 24.21 -8.26 7.91
N ALA A 307 25.26 -9.08 8.00
CA ALA A 307 26.62 -8.68 7.60
C ALA A 307 26.70 -8.38 6.10
N GLU A 308 26.05 -9.21 5.28
CA GLU A 308 26.00 -9.07 3.82
C GLU A 308 25.33 -7.76 3.41
N GLY A 309 24.22 -7.40 4.11
CA GLY A 309 23.52 -6.13 3.89
C GLY A 309 24.39 -4.93 4.24
N ARG A 310 25.07 -4.97 5.37
CA ARG A 310 26.00 -3.89 5.77
C ARG A 310 27.13 -3.71 4.75
N CYS A 311 27.74 -4.82 4.30
CA CYS A 311 28.78 -4.75 3.28
C CYS A 311 28.27 -4.06 1.99
N ALA A 312 27.08 -4.43 1.52
CA ALA A 312 26.50 -3.84 0.33
C ALA A 312 26.08 -2.35 0.54
N ILE A 313 25.65 -1.97 1.74
CA ILE A 313 25.27 -0.58 2.07
C ILE A 313 26.53 0.32 2.16
N SER A 314 27.70 -0.24 2.53
CA SER A 314 28.97 0.50 2.58
C SER A 314 29.45 1.00 1.20
N GLU A 315 28.83 0.58 0.11
CA GLU A 315 29.08 1.15 -1.21
C GLU A 315 28.61 2.62 -1.27
N GLU A 316 29.41 3.48 -1.85
CA GLU A 316 29.21 4.95 -1.85
C GLU A 316 27.84 5.36 -2.35
N LYS A 317 27.35 4.76 -3.44
CA LYS A 317 26.03 5.07 -4.01
C LYS A 317 24.88 4.77 -3.06
N CYS A 318 24.93 3.65 -2.34
CA CYS A 318 23.87 3.29 -1.40
C CYS A 318 23.90 4.19 -0.16
N ALA A 319 25.06 4.42 0.43
CA ALA A 319 25.21 5.31 1.59
C ALA A 319 24.71 6.75 1.25
N ALA A 320 25.05 7.27 0.07
CA ALA A 320 24.57 8.57 -0.40
C ALA A 320 23.05 8.58 -0.57
N ALA A 321 22.45 7.51 -1.11
CA ALA A 321 20.99 7.37 -1.24
C ALA A 321 20.28 7.42 0.12
N VAL A 322 20.86 6.81 1.15
CA VAL A 322 20.33 6.86 2.52
C VAL A 322 20.38 8.29 3.08
N VAL A 323 21.50 9.00 2.89
CA VAL A 323 21.63 10.42 3.31
C VAL A 323 20.63 11.32 2.60
N GLU A 324 20.31 11.05 1.32
CA GLU A 324 19.31 11.81 0.56
C GLU A 324 17.88 11.60 1.08
N ARG A 325 17.64 10.56 1.87
CA ARG A 325 16.32 10.29 2.48
C ARG A 325 16.12 10.95 3.84
N LEU A 326 17.15 11.49 4.44
CA LEU A 326 16.98 12.34 5.62
C LEU A 326 16.08 13.53 5.27
N MET A 327 15.08 13.82 6.12
CA MET A 327 14.02 14.82 5.91
C MET A 327 12.98 14.49 4.82
N LYS A 328 12.89 13.22 4.41
CA LYS A 328 11.93 12.71 3.41
C LYS A 328 11.21 11.48 3.98
N PRO A 329 10.17 10.95 3.30
CA PRO A 329 9.56 9.68 3.71
C PRO A 329 10.60 8.57 3.88
N GLY A 330 10.59 7.90 5.05
CA GLY A 330 11.61 6.91 5.45
C GLY A 330 12.78 7.49 6.26
N THR A 331 12.65 8.72 6.79
CA THR A 331 13.70 9.37 7.62
C THR A 331 14.11 8.53 8.83
N GLU A 332 13.16 7.91 9.54
CA GLU A 332 13.46 7.08 10.71
C GLU A 332 14.32 5.88 10.35
N ASP A 333 13.95 5.16 9.30
CA ASP A 333 14.71 4.03 8.78
C ASP A 333 16.11 4.48 8.28
N ALA A 334 16.19 5.65 7.63
CA ALA A 334 17.46 6.22 7.18
C ALA A 334 18.38 6.53 8.36
N VAL A 335 17.85 7.14 9.42
CA VAL A 335 18.60 7.39 10.67
C VAL A 335 19.04 6.07 11.30
N ALA A 336 18.17 5.06 11.36
CA ALA A 336 18.49 3.76 11.93
C ALA A 336 19.61 3.05 11.15
N VAL A 337 19.58 3.09 9.81
CA VAL A 337 20.66 2.55 8.96
C VAL A 337 21.98 3.28 9.23
N LEU A 338 22.00 4.61 9.18
CA LEU A 338 23.21 5.39 9.41
C LEU A 338 23.75 5.19 10.83
N TRP A 339 22.88 5.16 11.84
CA TRP A 339 23.27 4.90 13.23
C TRP A 339 23.90 3.50 13.38
N GLY A 340 23.24 2.48 12.81
CA GLY A 340 23.80 1.12 12.81
C GLY A 340 25.17 1.03 12.15
N MET A 341 25.34 1.65 10.98
CA MET A 341 26.60 1.63 10.24
C MET A 341 27.71 2.43 10.94
N CYS A 342 27.41 3.66 11.36
CA CYS A 342 28.41 4.58 11.88
C CYS A 342 28.70 4.37 13.38
N CYS A 343 27.66 4.17 14.22
CA CYS A 343 27.83 4.12 15.67
C CYS A 343 28.04 2.68 16.19
N VAL A 344 27.28 1.71 15.67
CA VAL A 344 27.40 0.31 16.13
C VAL A 344 28.55 -0.41 15.46
N HIS A 345 28.73 -0.23 14.16
CA HIS A 345 29.73 -0.96 13.38
C HIS A 345 30.98 -0.13 13.04
N GLY A 346 30.98 1.18 13.27
CA GLY A 346 32.12 2.06 13.07
C GLY A 346 32.60 2.13 11.62
N ASP A 347 31.68 2.03 10.64
CA ASP A 347 31.99 2.01 9.21
C ASP A 347 32.49 3.39 8.75
N ARG A 348 33.81 3.52 8.58
CA ARG A 348 34.44 4.78 8.17
C ARG A 348 34.04 5.21 6.76
N LYS A 349 33.83 4.27 5.84
CA LYS A 349 33.42 4.62 4.46
C LYS A 349 32.04 5.31 4.47
N VAL A 350 31.08 4.76 5.22
CA VAL A 350 29.77 5.38 5.38
C VAL A 350 29.87 6.73 6.08
N MET A 351 30.70 6.87 7.14
CA MET A 351 30.94 8.15 7.80
C MET A 351 31.47 9.22 6.82
N ASP A 352 32.43 8.86 5.97
CA ASP A 352 33.00 9.76 4.96
C ASP A 352 31.92 10.20 3.95
N VAL A 353 31.07 9.27 3.49
CA VAL A 353 29.96 9.60 2.60
C VAL A 353 28.95 10.54 3.27
N VAL A 354 28.59 10.27 4.54
CA VAL A 354 27.68 11.14 5.31
C VAL A 354 28.22 12.56 5.40
N VAL A 355 29.52 12.72 5.67
CA VAL A 355 30.16 14.05 5.73
C VAL A 355 30.16 14.73 4.37
N LYS A 356 30.58 14.04 3.31
CA LYS A 356 30.64 14.57 1.93
C LYS A 356 29.27 14.96 1.38
N SER A 357 28.21 14.24 1.76
CA SER A 357 26.84 14.47 1.30
C SER A 357 26.03 15.45 2.17
N ASN A 358 26.70 16.28 2.98
CA ASN A 358 26.06 17.21 3.91
C ASN A 358 25.10 16.54 4.93
N GLY A 359 25.35 15.28 5.24
CA GLY A 359 24.49 14.49 6.14
C GLY A 359 24.47 15.04 7.56
N MET A 360 25.55 15.62 8.06
CA MET A 360 25.60 16.25 9.38
C MET A 360 24.51 17.31 9.55
N THR A 361 24.36 18.21 8.58
CA THR A 361 23.33 19.26 8.59
C THR A 361 21.94 18.65 8.56
N LYS A 362 21.70 17.65 7.69
CA LYS A 362 20.41 16.95 7.61
C LYS A 362 20.06 16.25 8.92
N ILE A 363 21.02 15.59 9.58
CA ILE A 363 20.81 14.93 10.89
C ILE A 363 20.44 15.96 11.96
N LEU A 364 21.12 17.12 12.00
CA LEU A 364 20.77 18.20 12.93
C LEU A 364 19.36 18.75 12.68
N LEU A 365 18.95 18.89 11.42
CA LEU A 365 17.57 19.29 11.08
C LEU A 365 16.55 18.24 11.52
N VAL A 366 16.82 16.94 11.35
CA VAL A 366 15.96 15.86 11.88
C VAL A 366 15.81 15.97 13.39
N MET A 367 16.88 16.29 14.13
CA MET A 367 16.79 16.47 15.58
C MET A 367 15.91 17.66 16.01
N GLN A 368 15.81 18.69 15.16
CA GLN A 368 15.00 19.87 15.41
C GLN A 368 13.54 19.69 14.96
N SER A 369 13.27 18.71 14.10
CA SER A 369 11.90 18.39 13.65
C SER A 369 11.13 17.62 14.74
N GLU A 370 9.81 17.49 14.52
CA GLU A 370 8.96 16.60 15.32
C GLU A 370 9.30 15.15 14.99
N CYS A 371 10.24 14.55 15.70
CA CYS A 371 10.62 13.14 15.58
C CYS A 371 10.50 12.43 16.93
N GLU A 372 10.33 11.11 16.89
CA GLU A 372 10.26 10.28 18.08
C GLU A 372 11.55 10.35 18.91
N GLY A 373 11.42 10.19 20.23
CA GLY A 373 12.53 10.34 21.17
C GLY A 373 13.70 9.38 20.91
N HIS A 374 13.42 8.17 20.37
CA HIS A 374 14.46 7.22 20.01
C HIS A 374 15.26 7.67 18.77
N VAL A 375 14.58 8.24 17.75
CA VAL A 375 15.23 8.78 16.55
C VAL A 375 16.13 9.95 16.93
N ARG A 376 15.66 10.84 17.80
CA ARG A 376 16.47 11.97 18.31
C ARG A 376 17.71 11.52 19.03
N ARG A 377 17.65 10.44 19.85
CA ARG A 377 18.82 9.84 20.49
C ARG A 377 19.81 9.29 19.49
N MET A 378 19.35 8.51 18.50
CA MET A 378 20.21 7.99 17.42
C MET A 378 20.91 9.13 16.66
N CYS A 379 20.20 10.21 16.34
CA CYS A 379 20.78 11.38 15.69
C CYS A 379 21.88 12.04 16.57
N ALA A 380 21.65 12.17 17.88
CA ALA A 380 22.65 12.74 18.80
C ALA A 380 23.92 11.88 18.87
N GLU A 381 23.81 10.56 18.88
CA GLU A 381 24.92 9.63 18.82
C GLU A 381 25.66 9.70 17.48
N LEU A 382 24.93 9.78 16.36
CA LEU A 382 25.50 9.99 15.03
C LEU A 382 26.35 11.26 14.96
N VAL A 383 25.81 12.39 15.46
CA VAL A 383 26.57 13.66 15.50
C VAL A 383 27.86 13.52 16.30
N LYS A 384 27.84 12.81 17.46
CA LYS A 384 29.04 12.55 18.24
C LYS A 384 30.04 11.70 17.47
N ALA A 385 29.62 10.59 16.88
CA ALA A 385 30.47 9.69 16.12
C ALA A 385 31.14 10.38 14.92
N LEU A 386 30.36 11.15 14.14
CA LEU A 386 30.87 11.88 12.99
C LEU A 386 31.86 12.98 13.36
N ARG A 387 31.65 13.68 14.48
CA ARG A 387 32.61 14.69 14.98
C ARG A 387 33.95 14.07 15.41
N VAL A 388 33.96 12.88 16.00
CA VAL A 388 35.17 12.17 16.38
C VAL A 388 35.90 11.67 15.12
N GLY A 389 35.19 11.13 14.15
CA GLY A 389 35.74 10.70 12.85
C GLY A 389 36.40 11.85 12.07
N CYS A 390 35.82 13.04 12.04
CA CYS A 390 36.41 14.23 11.40
C CYS A 390 37.75 14.63 12.05
N LYS A 391 37.85 14.61 13.38
CA LYS A 391 39.12 14.98 14.08
C LYS A 391 40.26 14.00 13.80
N SER A 392 39.97 12.74 13.59
CA SER A 392 40.99 11.75 13.23
C SER A 392 41.41 11.83 11.75
N GLY A 393 40.55 12.38 10.88
CA GLY A 393 40.90 12.64 9.46
C GLY A 393 41.73 13.91 9.26
N GLU A 394 41.45 14.99 10.01
CA GLU A 394 42.23 16.23 9.97
C GLU A 394 43.68 16.06 10.47
N ALA A 395 43.91 15.11 11.36
CA ALA A 395 45.27 14.77 11.80
C ALA A 395 46.11 14.07 10.71
N ALA A 396 45.46 13.51 9.68
CA ALA A 396 46.11 12.84 8.54
C ALA A 396 46.34 13.74 7.33
N PHE A 397 45.60 14.84 7.22
CA PHE A 397 45.75 15.88 6.19
C PHE A 397 45.93 17.22 6.86
N GLY A 398 47.22 17.66 6.97
CA GLY A 398 47.59 18.96 7.50
C GLY A 398 46.96 20.09 6.64
N LEU A 399 45.82 20.59 7.02
CA LEU A 399 45.17 21.76 6.43
C LEU A 399 44.77 22.77 7.51
N GLY A 400 45.25 23.96 7.29
CA GLY A 400 45.35 25.15 8.07
C GLY A 400 44.18 25.50 9.00
N ARG A 401 44.57 25.90 10.19
CA ARG A 401 43.78 26.66 11.15
C ARG A 401 43.18 27.91 10.49
N TYR A 402 41.86 27.96 10.35
CA TYR A 402 41.18 29.23 10.24
C TYR A 402 40.95 29.79 11.65
N GLU A 403 41.78 30.78 12.05
CA GLU A 403 41.50 31.61 13.20
C GLU A 403 40.34 32.55 12.90
N THR A 404 39.18 32.34 13.54
CA THR A 404 38.10 33.32 13.57
C THR A 404 38.56 34.47 14.50
N LYS A 405 38.94 35.59 13.91
CA LYS A 405 39.12 36.85 14.64
C LYS A 405 37.75 37.36 15.10
N THR A 406 37.48 37.24 16.36
CA THR A 406 36.36 37.89 17.05
C THR A 406 36.65 39.38 17.15
N THR A 407 36.06 40.20 16.33
CA THR A 407 36.08 41.66 16.48
C THR A 407 35.09 42.04 17.59
N HIS A 408 35.58 42.40 18.72
CA HIS A 408 34.81 43.11 19.77
C HIS A 408 34.44 44.47 19.24
N ILE A 409 33.16 44.73 19.03
CA ILE A 409 32.62 46.11 18.88
C ILE A 409 32.15 46.47 20.27
N MET A 410 32.86 47.47 20.90
CA MET A 410 32.34 48.15 22.06
C MET A 410 31.22 49.14 21.70
N PRO A 411 30.17 49.26 22.51
CA PRO A 411 29.20 50.28 22.32
C PRO A 411 29.71 51.61 22.92
N CYS A 412 29.53 52.73 22.15
CA CYS A 412 29.50 54.06 22.68
C CYS A 412 28.14 54.40 23.28
#